data_7575847d77a23eac0df717e2b00eba41
#
_entry.id   7575847d77a23eac0df717e2b00eba41
#
_cell.length_a   1.000
_cell.length_b   1.000
_cell.length_c   1.000
_cell.angle_alpha   90.00
_cell.angle_beta   90.00
_cell.angle_gamma   90.00
#
_symmetry.space_group_name_H-M   'P 1'
#
loop_
_entity.id
_entity.type
_entity.pdbx_description
1 polymer ?
#
loop_
_entity_poly.entity_id
_entity_poly.type
_entity_poly.pdbx_seq_one_letter_code
_entity_poly.pdbx_strand_id
1 'polypeptide(L)'
;MLCVHRLREGIKEDRTACINRIRGLLAEFGLVFPQGPRELQAALSEVLEDADNELGTLARLTLQRAQTQWHELDAHLAWCDERIDTHAKDNAAVKTAAALLGIGPVTASAVVATVGDFKQFKNGAQFGAWIGLTPRQRSSGGKNNLGGITKRGDTYLRTLLIQGAKSAVMTAHRRQDMISTWAVSLRERSGWQKAVVALANKNARILWAVMTREEAFDANHLSVKPVAARGRTNTQLPCTT
;
A
#
# COMPACT_ATOMS: atom_id res chain seq x y z
N MET A 1 -15.22 10.74 1.78
CA MET A 1 -14.28 9.72 2.30
C MET A 1 -12.81 10.07 2.05
N LEU A 2 -12.42 10.59 0.89
CA LEU A 2 -11.02 10.96 0.60
C LEU A 2 -10.40 11.93 1.64
N CYS A 3 -11.16 12.91 2.14
CA CYS A 3 -10.68 13.81 3.20
C CYS A 3 -10.32 13.08 4.49
N VAL A 4 -11.05 12.03 4.87
CA VAL A 4 -10.73 11.19 6.04
C VAL A 4 -9.40 10.47 5.84
N HIS A 5 -9.15 9.91 4.65
CA HIS A 5 -7.87 9.28 4.32
C HIS A 5 -6.70 10.26 4.38
N ARG A 6 -6.87 11.49 3.88
CA ARG A 6 -5.83 12.53 3.91
C ARG A 6 -5.55 13.01 5.32
N LEU A 7 -6.60 13.23 6.12
CA LEU A 7 -6.47 13.58 7.53
C LEU A 7 -5.73 12.47 8.29
N ARG A 8 -6.14 11.21 8.11
CA ARG A 8 -5.50 10.06 8.73
C ARG A 8 -4.00 9.98 8.45
N GLU A 9 -3.59 10.21 7.20
CA GLU A 9 -2.17 10.15 6.83
C GLU A 9 -1.36 11.25 7.51
N GLY A 10 -1.86 12.49 7.55
CA GLY A 10 -1.23 13.59 8.29
C GLY A 10 -1.10 13.28 9.78
N ILE A 11 -2.18 12.81 10.41
CA ILE A 11 -2.15 12.43 11.84
C ILE A 11 -1.12 11.32 12.12
N LYS A 12 -0.96 10.34 11.21
CA LYS A 12 0.09 9.30 11.35
C LYS A 12 1.50 9.88 11.32
N GLU A 13 1.73 10.86 10.46
CA GLU A 13 3.01 11.58 10.39
C GLU A 13 3.26 12.35 11.68
N ASP A 14 2.27 13.12 12.15
CA ASP A 14 2.34 13.88 13.41
C ASP A 14 2.55 12.97 14.62
N ARG A 15 1.85 11.84 14.67
CA ARG A 15 2.03 10.83 15.72
C ARG A 15 3.47 10.29 15.74
N THR A 16 4.00 9.94 14.59
CA THR A 16 5.38 9.44 14.48
C THR A 16 6.38 10.50 14.90
N ALA A 17 6.18 11.74 14.49
CA ALA A 17 7.02 12.87 14.90
C ALA A 17 6.94 13.13 16.42
N CYS A 18 5.74 13.05 17.01
CA CYS A 18 5.53 13.18 18.45
C CYS A 18 6.30 12.10 19.24
N ILE A 19 6.15 10.82 18.84
CA ILE A 19 6.85 9.69 19.46
C ILE A 19 8.37 9.86 19.38
N ASN A 20 8.90 10.25 18.23
CA ASN A 20 10.34 10.47 18.03
C ASN A 20 10.85 11.65 18.87
N ARG A 21 10.05 12.71 19.02
CA ARG A 21 10.37 13.86 19.88
C ARG A 21 10.45 13.43 21.33
N ILE A 22 9.49 12.65 21.84
CA ILE A 22 9.53 12.11 23.21
C ILE A 22 10.79 11.28 23.42
N ARG A 23 11.14 10.39 22.48
CA ARG A 23 12.38 9.60 22.54
C ARG A 23 13.63 10.45 22.57
N GLY A 24 13.69 11.47 21.73
CA GLY A 24 14.82 12.40 21.71
C GLY A 24 15.01 13.11 23.03
N LEU A 25 13.91 13.64 23.60
CA LEU A 25 13.94 14.30 24.89
C LEU A 25 14.38 13.36 26.03
N LEU A 26 13.86 12.13 26.07
CA LEU A 26 14.27 11.14 27.09
C LEU A 26 15.75 10.74 26.95
N ALA A 27 16.25 10.62 25.72
CA ALA A 27 17.64 10.27 25.46
C ALA A 27 18.63 11.33 25.95
N GLU A 28 18.25 12.62 26.00
CA GLU A 28 19.04 13.69 26.55
C GLU A 28 19.29 13.52 28.09
N PHE A 29 18.39 12.78 28.77
CA PHE A 29 18.51 12.39 30.17
C PHE A 29 19.02 10.96 30.36
N GLY A 30 19.62 10.35 29.34
CA GLY A 30 20.15 8.98 29.38
C GLY A 30 19.10 7.87 29.39
N LEU A 31 17.81 8.21 29.21
CA LEU A 31 16.70 7.26 29.22
C LEU A 31 16.43 6.77 27.80
N VAL A 32 16.91 5.56 27.45
CA VAL A 32 16.83 4.97 26.11
C VAL A 32 15.83 3.82 26.09
N PHE A 33 14.91 3.85 25.12
CA PHE A 33 13.85 2.85 24.96
C PHE A 33 13.92 2.13 23.61
N PRO A 34 13.46 0.87 23.52
CA PRO A 34 13.34 0.14 22.26
C PRO A 34 12.51 0.90 21.21
N GLN A 35 12.66 0.52 19.92
CA GLN A 35 12.01 1.24 18.82
C GLN A 35 10.47 1.12 18.81
N GLY A 36 9.87 0.13 19.45
CA GLY A 36 8.42 -0.07 19.52
C GLY A 36 7.69 1.10 20.20
N PRO A 37 6.59 1.65 19.65
CA PRO A 37 5.82 2.68 20.33
C PRO A 37 5.11 2.16 21.58
N ARG A 38 4.78 0.87 21.65
CA ARG A 38 4.10 0.24 22.79
C ARG A 38 5.00 0.19 24.03
N GLU A 39 6.25 -0.15 23.83
CA GLU A 39 7.26 -0.21 24.92
C GLU A 39 7.48 1.17 25.50
N LEU A 40 7.60 2.19 24.65
CA LEU A 40 7.73 3.56 25.11
C LEU A 40 6.47 4.04 25.86
N GLN A 41 5.27 3.73 25.36
CA GLN A 41 4.01 4.13 25.97
C GLN A 41 3.83 3.51 27.35
N ALA A 42 4.17 2.23 27.53
CA ALA A 42 4.12 1.54 28.81
C ALA A 42 5.11 2.13 29.82
N ALA A 43 6.35 2.38 29.38
CA ALA A 43 7.39 2.87 30.27
C ALA A 43 7.27 4.36 30.59
N LEU A 44 6.66 5.17 29.72
CA LEU A 44 6.65 6.63 29.88
C LEU A 44 5.94 7.09 31.16
N SER A 45 4.85 6.42 31.55
CA SER A 45 4.13 6.75 32.81
C SER A 45 4.99 6.44 34.02
N GLU A 46 5.66 5.28 34.04
CA GLU A 46 6.57 4.90 35.14
C GLU A 46 7.75 5.88 35.24
N VAL A 47 8.34 6.25 34.12
CA VAL A 47 9.46 7.22 34.07
C VAL A 47 9.05 8.60 34.58
N LEU A 48 7.82 9.02 34.31
CA LEU A 48 7.32 10.32 34.79
C LEU A 48 7.02 10.33 36.31
N GLU A 49 6.71 9.17 36.89
CA GLU A 49 6.42 9.00 38.31
C GLU A 49 7.70 8.69 39.13
N ASP A 50 8.74 8.15 38.52
CA ASP A 50 9.99 7.79 39.16
C ASP A 50 10.75 9.04 39.64
N ALA A 51 10.87 9.19 40.98
CA ALA A 51 11.53 10.32 41.62
C ALA A 51 13.07 10.23 41.58
N ASP A 52 13.61 9.04 41.35
CA ASP A 52 15.07 8.79 41.42
C ASP A 52 15.78 9.07 40.09
N ASN A 53 15.02 9.29 38.98
CA ASN A 53 15.63 9.66 37.73
C ASN A 53 15.98 11.16 37.64
N GLU A 54 16.90 11.52 36.73
CA GLU A 54 17.45 12.88 36.58
C GLU A 54 16.47 13.89 35.96
N LEU A 55 15.19 13.53 35.74
CA LEU A 55 14.18 14.42 35.14
C LEU A 55 13.78 15.53 36.11
N GLY A 56 14.19 16.76 35.81
CA GLY A 56 13.72 17.94 36.55
C GLY A 56 12.22 18.22 36.31
N THR A 57 11.61 19.04 37.17
CA THR A 57 10.18 19.37 37.14
C THR A 57 9.72 19.86 35.75
N LEU A 58 10.49 20.75 35.11
CA LEU A 58 10.15 21.28 33.78
C LEU A 58 10.18 20.18 32.70
N ALA A 59 11.17 19.28 32.75
CA ALA A 59 11.27 18.14 31.82
C ALA A 59 10.08 17.21 31.98
N ARG A 60 9.67 16.87 33.20
CA ARG A 60 8.47 16.06 33.49
C ARG A 60 7.20 16.71 32.93
N LEU A 61 6.98 18.01 33.19
CA LEU A 61 5.82 18.73 32.66
C LEU A 61 5.83 18.77 31.11
N THR A 62 6.99 18.96 30.50
CA THR A 62 7.14 18.95 29.03
C THR A 62 6.80 17.58 28.46
N LEU A 63 7.30 16.49 29.04
CA LEU A 63 7.02 15.12 28.63
C LEU A 63 5.56 14.74 28.85
N GLN A 64 4.92 15.17 29.94
CA GLN A 64 3.49 14.99 30.17
C GLN A 64 2.65 15.66 29.09
N ARG A 65 3.00 16.90 28.68
CA ARG A 65 2.34 17.58 27.56
C ARG A 65 2.49 16.81 26.24
N ALA A 66 3.69 16.29 25.97
CA ALA A 66 3.93 15.48 24.77
C ALA A 66 3.18 14.14 24.82
N GLN A 67 3.05 13.52 25.99
CA GLN A 67 2.24 12.31 26.20
C GLN A 67 0.75 12.59 25.93
N THR A 68 0.23 13.69 26.47
CA THR A 68 -1.15 14.11 26.21
C THR A 68 -1.40 14.29 24.70
N GLN A 69 -0.51 15.01 24.00
CA GLN A 69 -0.58 15.18 22.56
C GLN A 69 -0.57 13.82 21.81
N TRP A 70 0.25 12.87 22.25
CA TRP A 70 0.27 11.53 21.64
C TRP A 70 -1.07 10.83 21.80
N HIS A 71 -1.68 10.86 23.00
CA HIS A 71 -3.00 10.26 23.24
C HIS A 71 -4.10 10.91 22.40
N GLU A 72 -4.07 12.23 22.21
CA GLU A 72 -5.01 12.94 21.33
C GLU A 72 -4.85 12.49 19.87
N LEU A 73 -3.62 12.36 19.38
CA LEU A 73 -3.33 11.85 18.04
C LEU A 73 -3.81 10.41 17.84
N ASP A 74 -3.66 9.55 18.86
CA ASP A 74 -4.17 8.18 18.84
C ASP A 74 -5.72 8.15 18.79
N ALA A 75 -6.40 9.02 19.54
CA ALA A 75 -7.86 9.16 19.51
C ALA A 75 -8.36 9.64 18.13
N HIS A 76 -7.68 10.61 17.52
CA HIS A 76 -8.00 11.08 16.18
C HIS A 76 -7.79 10.02 15.10
N LEU A 77 -6.73 9.20 15.23
CA LEU A 77 -6.51 8.06 14.33
C LEU A 77 -7.61 7.02 14.46
N ALA A 78 -8.00 6.69 15.70
CA ALA A 78 -9.08 5.74 15.95
C ALA A 78 -10.41 6.21 15.34
N TRP A 79 -10.71 7.51 15.44
CA TRP A 79 -11.89 8.10 14.79
C TRP A 79 -11.84 7.95 13.25
N CYS A 80 -10.67 8.22 12.62
CA CYS A 80 -10.50 8.04 11.18
C CYS A 80 -10.66 6.57 10.78
N ASP A 81 -10.08 5.64 11.53
CA ASP A 81 -10.16 4.21 11.28
C ASP A 81 -11.60 3.71 11.37
N GLU A 82 -12.37 4.13 12.38
CA GLU A 82 -13.79 3.80 12.51
C GLU A 82 -14.61 4.26 11.29
N ARG A 83 -14.38 5.49 10.79
CA ARG A 83 -15.07 6.00 9.59
C ARG A 83 -14.71 5.20 8.33
N ILE A 84 -13.45 4.80 8.18
CA ILE A 84 -13.00 3.97 7.08
C ILE A 84 -13.61 2.57 7.16
N ASP A 85 -13.65 1.98 8.34
CA ASP A 85 -14.25 0.66 8.56
C ASP A 85 -15.76 0.67 8.30
N THR A 86 -16.48 1.71 8.73
CA THR A 86 -17.89 1.90 8.40
C THR A 86 -18.09 2.00 6.89
N HIS A 87 -17.29 2.83 6.20
CA HIS A 87 -17.35 2.92 4.75
C HIS A 87 -17.07 1.59 4.06
N ALA A 88 -16.13 0.80 4.59
CA ALA A 88 -15.82 -0.52 4.05
C ALA A 88 -16.96 -1.54 4.25
N LYS A 89 -17.73 -1.40 5.34
CA LYS A 89 -18.89 -2.25 5.61
C LYS A 89 -20.12 -1.87 4.80
N ASP A 90 -20.31 -0.59 4.49
CA ASP A 90 -21.54 -0.10 3.89
C ASP A 90 -21.47 0.04 2.36
N ASN A 91 -20.27 0.19 1.81
CA ASN A 91 -20.07 0.41 0.38
C ASN A 91 -19.77 -0.89 -0.37
N ALA A 92 -20.64 -1.28 -1.31
CA ALA A 92 -20.50 -2.50 -2.10
C ALA A 92 -19.20 -2.51 -2.95
N ALA A 93 -18.83 -1.38 -3.55
CA ALA A 93 -17.61 -1.27 -4.34
C ALA A 93 -16.35 -1.49 -3.48
N VAL A 94 -16.35 -1.00 -2.23
CA VAL A 94 -15.25 -1.22 -1.29
C VAL A 94 -15.17 -2.68 -0.88
N LYS A 95 -16.31 -3.35 -0.61
CA LYS A 95 -16.36 -4.79 -0.33
C LYS A 95 -15.78 -5.61 -1.49
N THR A 96 -16.18 -5.29 -2.71
CA THR A 96 -15.68 -5.95 -3.92
C THR A 96 -14.16 -5.77 -4.07
N ALA A 97 -13.66 -4.56 -3.85
CA ALA A 97 -12.22 -4.28 -3.88
C ALA A 97 -11.44 -5.01 -2.77
N ALA A 98 -12.00 -5.08 -1.56
CA ALA A 98 -11.37 -5.73 -0.40
C ALA A 98 -11.30 -7.26 -0.51
N ALA A 99 -12.04 -7.87 -1.42
CA ALA A 99 -11.94 -9.30 -1.70
C ALA A 99 -10.61 -9.72 -2.37
N LEU A 100 -9.87 -8.76 -2.95
CA LEU A 100 -8.58 -9.03 -3.59
C LEU A 100 -7.49 -9.31 -2.57
N LEU A 101 -6.63 -10.29 -2.89
CA LEU A 101 -5.49 -10.64 -2.05
C LEU A 101 -4.54 -9.44 -1.85
N GLY A 102 -4.32 -9.05 -0.60
CA GLY A 102 -3.45 -7.92 -0.24
C GLY A 102 -4.12 -6.55 -0.39
N ILE A 103 -5.44 -6.50 -0.54
CA ILE A 103 -6.21 -5.26 -0.49
C ILE A 103 -7.12 -5.30 0.74
N GLY A 104 -6.69 -4.64 1.81
CA GLY A 104 -7.47 -4.51 3.04
C GLY A 104 -8.51 -3.38 2.96
N PRO A 105 -9.39 -3.25 3.99
CA PRO A 105 -10.45 -2.23 4.04
C PRO A 105 -9.95 -0.81 3.78
N VAL A 106 -8.83 -0.42 4.39
CA VAL A 106 -8.22 0.92 4.20
C VAL A 106 -7.81 1.14 2.75
N THR A 107 -7.15 0.15 2.13
CA THR A 107 -6.70 0.26 0.74
C THR A 107 -7.89 0.31 -0.22
N ALA A 108 -8.88 -0.55 -0.02
CA ALA A 108 -10.10 -0.61 -0.82
C ALA A 108 -10.88 0.70 -0.75
N SER A 109 -11.12 1.21 0.48
CA SER A 109 -11.80 2.48 0.72
C SER A 109 -11.03 3.66 0.06
N ALA A 110 -9.71 3.71 0.22
CA ALA A 110 -8.87 4.75 -0.37
C ALA A 110 -8.94 4.76 -1.90
N VAL A 111 -8.84 3.58 -2.52
CA VAL A 111 -8.90 3.44 -3.99
C VAL A 111 -10.26 3.86 -4.53
N VAL A 112 -11.35 3.37 -3.95
CA VAL A 112 -12.72 3.74 -4.36
C VAL A 112 -12.97 5.24 -4.19
N ALA A 113 -12.55 5.81 -3.05
CA ALA A 113 -12.72 7.24 -2.77
C ALA A 113 -11.87 8.15 -3.68
N THR A 114 -10.71 7.67 -4.14
CA THR A 114 -9.80 8.49 -4.98
C THR A 114 -10.14 8.37 -6.46
N VAL A 115 -10.51 7.18 -6.93
CA VAL A 115 -10.72 6.91 -8.36
C VAL A 115 -12.11 7.35 -8.82
N GLY A 116 -13.15 7.10 -8.00
CA GLY A 116 -14.54 7.33 -8.36
C GLY A 116 -15.00 6.43 -9.51
N ASP A 117 -14.74 6.83 -10.74
CA ASP A 117 -15.08 6.05 -11.93
C ASP A 117 -13.86 5.37 -12.55
N PHE A 118 -13.84 4.03 -12.52
CA PHE A 118 -12.76 3.22 -13.11
C PHE A 118 -12.83 3.15 -14.65
N LYS A 119 -13.98 3.46 -15.25
CA LYS A 119 -14.18 3.46 -16.72
C LYS A 119 -13.41 4.58 -17.42
N GLN A 120 -12.94 5.60 -16.67
CA GLN A 120 -12.02 6.63 -17.20
C GLN A 120 -10.69 6.07 -17.71
N PHE A 121 -10.29 4.87 -17.26
CA PHE A 121 -9.08 4.19 -17.74
C PHE A 121 -9.43 3.17 -18.82
N LYS A 122 -8.74 3.20 -19.96
CA LYS A 122 -8.95 2.26 -21.07
C LYS A 122 -8.70 0.80 -20.71
N ASN A 123 -7.80 0.55 -19.77
CA ASN A 123 -7.43 -0.79 -19.30
C ASN A 123 -6.66 -0.75 -17.98
N GLY A 124 -6.50 -1.90 -17.33
CA GLY A 124 -5.77 -2.01 -16.08
C GLY A 124 -4.28 -1.64 -16.16
N ALA A 125 -3.66 -1.68 -17.34
CA ALA A 125 -2.28 -1.24 -17.52
C ALA A 125 -2.18 0.29 -17.42
N GLN A 126 -3.14 1.03 -17.97
CA GLN A 126 -3.23 2.48 -17.83
C GLN A 126 -3.49 2.87 -16.36
N PHE A 127 -4.36 2.15 -15.66
CA PHE A 127 -4.59 2.37 -14.24
C PHE A 127 -3.31 2.13 -13.41
N GLY A 128 -2.58 1.03 -13.64
CA GLY A 128 -1.29 0.77 -12.99
C GLY A 128 -0.23 1.84 -13.30
N ALA A 129 -0.23 2.39 -14.53
CA ALA A 129 0.64 3.49 -14.92
C ALA A 129 0.27 4.80 -14.21
N TRP A 130 -1.03 5.09 -14.07
CA TRP A 130 -1.54 6.25 -13.36
C TRP A 130 -1.14 6.25 -11.87
N ILE A 131 -1.12 5.08 -11.20
CA ILE A 131 -0.62 4.93 -9.82
C ILE A 131 0.92 5.03 -9.77
N GLY A 132 1.59 4.84 -10.91
CA GLY A 132 3.06 4.87 -10.98
C GLY A 132 3.73 3.56 -10.60
N LEU A 133 3.03 2.42 -10.75
CA LEU A 133 3.54 1.07 -10.49
C LEU A 133 4.19 0.41 -11.72
N THR A 134 4.16 1.07 -12.88
CA THR A 134 4.84 0.56 -14.09
C THR A 134 6.32 0.89 -14.08
N PRO A 135 7.18 0.01 -14.62
CA PRO A 135 8.61 0.29 -14.72
C PRO A 135 8.89 1.45 -15.70
N ARG A 136 9.93 2.19 -15.39
CA ARG A 136 10.50 3.16 -16.35
C ARG A 136 11.11 2.38 -17.51
N GLN A 137 10.84 2.80 -18.71
CA GLN A 137 11.40 2.20 -19.92
C GLN A 137 12.39 3.17 -20.57
N ARG A 138 13.61 2.68 -20.79
CA ARG A 138 14.67 3.35 -21.54
C ARG A 138 15.16 2.42 -22.65
N SER A 139 14.23 1.95 -23.47
CA SER A 139 14.50 1.01 -24.55
C SER A 139 14.78 1.75 -25.84
N SER A 140 15.86 1.35 -26.53
CA SER A 140 16.23 1.86 -27.85
C SER A 140 16.84 0.73 -28.68
N GLY A 141 16.71 0.76 -29.98
CA GLY A 141 17.35 -0.20 -30.89
C GLY A 141 16.98 -1.67 -30.60
N GLY A 142 15.73 -1.96 -30.21
CA GLY A 142 15.27 -3.33 -29.92
C GLY A 142 15.74 -3.90 -28.56
N LYS A 143 16.56 -3.18 -27.79
CA LYS A 143 17.02 -3.61 -26.47
C LYS A 143 16.05 -3.10 -25.39
N ASN A 144 15.43 -4.01 -24.64
CA ASN A 144 14.57 -3.69 -23.52
C ASN A 144 15.39 -3.33 -22.27
N ASN A 145 15.38 -2.05 -21.88
CA ASN A 145 15.99 -1.59 -20.64
C ASN A 145 14.89 -1.07 -19.69
N LEU A 146 14.51 -1.92 -18.71
CA LEU A 146 13.49 -1.61 -17.71
C LEU A 146 14.17 -1.22 -16.39
N GLY A 147 13.89 -0.02 -15.91
CA GLY A 147 14.33 0.47 -14.60
C GLY A 147 13.32 0.17 -13.48
N GLY A 148 13.50 0.84 -12.34
CA GLY A 148 12.51 0.83 -11.26
C GLY A 148 11.18 1.45 -11.66
N ILE A 149 10.14 1.34 -10.82
CA ILE A 149 8.83 1.94 -11.08
C ILE A 149 8.91 3.45 -11.26
N THR A 150 7.98 4.00 -12.02
CA THR A 150 7.97 5.44 -12.36
C THR A 150 7.79 6.32 -11.13
N LYS A 151 7.05 5.85 -10.12
CA LYS A 151 6.63 6.60 -8.92
C LYS A 151 5.84 7.88 -9.25
N ARG A 152 5.38 8.05 -10.48
CA ARG A 152 4.48 9.12 -10.89
C ARG A 152 3.05 8.75 -10.50
N GLY A 153 2.28 9.72 -10.02
CA GLY A 153 0.90 9.49 -9.57
C GLY A 153 0.74 9.51 -8.06
N ASP A 154 -0.42 9.08 -7.56
CA ASP A 154 -0.78 9.17 -6.14
C ASP A 154 0.13 8.30 -5.27
N THR A 155 0.92 8.98 -4.41
CA THR A 155 1.89 8.31 -3.52
C THR A 155 1.19 7.52 -2.43
N TYR A 156 0.06 8.01 -1.92
CA TYR A 156 -0.71 7.35 -0.86
C TYR A 156 -1.27 6.01 -1.35
N LEU A 157 -1.98 6.00 -2.49
CA LEU A 157 -2.51 4.76 -3.08
C LEU A 157 -1.39 3.76 -3.41
N ARG A 158 -0.29 4.24 -4.00
CA ARG A 158 0.85 3.37 -4.31
C ARG A 158 1.44 2.76 -3.06
N THR A 159 1.58 3.53 -1.98
CA THR A 159 2.09 3.04 -0.69
C THR A 159 1.17 1.96 -0.12
N LEU A 160 -0.14 2.19 -0.09
CA LEU A 160 -1.12 1.22 0.41
C LEU A 160 -1.09 -0.09 -0.40
N LEU A 161 -1.07 -0.01 -1.74
CA LEU A 161 -1.00 -1.19 -2.61
C LEU A 161 0.30 -1.97 -2.43
N ILE A 162 1.44 -1.29 -2.26
CA ILE A 162 2.72 -1.94 -1.99
C ILE A 162 2.72 -2.59 -0.60
N GLN A 163 2.19 -1.94 0.43
CA GLN A 163 2.11 -2.52 1.78
C GLN A 163 1.20 -3.76 1.81
N GLY A 164 0.05 -3.69 1.15
CA GLY A 164 -0.83 -4.85 1.00
C GLY A 164 -0.16 -6.00 0.23
N ALA A 165 0.56 -5.69 -0.84
CA ALA A 165 1.33 -6.69 -1.58
C ALA A 165 2.47 -7.30 -0.75
N LYS A 166 3.14 -6.53 0.14
CA LYS A 166 4.15 -7.06 1.08
C LYS A 166 3.54 -8.12 1.98
N SER A 167 2.41 -7.82 2.61
CA SER A 167 1.69 -8.77 3.47
C SER A 167 1.29 -10.03 2.70
N ALA A 168 0.76 -9.86 1.48
CA ALA A 168 0.35 -10.97 0.63
C ALA A 168 1.54 -11.87 0.22
N VAL A 169 2.68 -11.31 -0.19
CA VAL A 169 3.89 -12.07 -0.55
C VAL A 169 4.49 -12.78 0.67
N MET A 170 4.41 -12.19 1.87
CA MET A 170 4.86 -12.83 3.12
C MET A 170 4.09 -14.13 3.41
N THR A 171 2.79 -14.10 3.20
CA THR A 171 1.90 -15.22 3.52
C THR A 171 1.61 -16.15 2.33
N ALA A 172 2.11 -15.80 1.13
CA ALA A 172 1.83 -16.52 -0.12
C ALA A 172 2.19 -18.03 -0.06
N HIS A 173 3.27 -18.39 0.65
CA HIS A 173 3.72 -19.77 0.81
C HIS A 173 2.70 -20.67 1.55
N ARG A 174 1.74 -20.07 2.27
CA ARG A 174 0.68 -20.79 3.00
C ARG A 174 -0.59 -20.99 2.17
N ARG A 175 -0.60 -20.51 0.93
CA ARG A 175 -1.78 -20.48 0.05
C ARG A 175 -1.49 -21.24 -1.24
N GLN A 176 -2.55 -21.82 -1.82
CA GLN A 176 -2.44 -22.61 -3.05
C GLN A 176 -3.11 -21.95 -4.26
N ASP A 177 -3.64 -20.74 -4.10
CA ASP A 177 -4.22 -19.99 -5.23
C ASP A 177 -3.14 -19.60 -6.26
N MET A 178 -3.57 -19.40 -7.51
CA MET A 178 -2.65 -19.11 -8.63
C MET A 178 -1.84 -17.83 -8.46
N ILE A 179 -2.41 -16.83 -7.80
CA ILE A 179 -1.72 -15.55 -7.55
C ILE A 179 -0.61 -15.75 -6.53
N SER A 180 -0.89 -16.48 -5.45
CA SER A 180 0.09 -16.80 -4.41
C SER A 180 1.22 -17.67 -4.95
N THR A 181 0.91 -18.73 -5.70
CA THR A 181 1.91 -19.59 -6.35
C THR A 181 2.80 -18.79 -7.30
N TRP A 182 2.21 -17.92 -8.11
CA TRP A 182 2.97 -17.02 -8.97
C TRP A 182 3.87 -16.05 -8.18
N ALA A 183 3.37 -15.50 -7.07
CA ALA A 183 4.15 -14.58 -6.23
C ALA A 183 5.35 -15.26 -5.56
N VAL A 184 5.19 -16.51 -5.09
CA VAL A 184 6.28 -17.34 -4.55
C VAL A 184 7.34 -17.58 -5.62
N SER A 185 6.97 -18.11 -6.78
CA SER A 185 7.88 -18.35 -7.91
C SER A 185 8.63 -17.08 -8.36
N LEU A 186 7.92 -15.94 -8.37
CA LEU A 186 8.55 -14.66 -8.72
C LEU A 186 9.53 -14.18 -7.65
N ARG A 187 9.23 -14.38 -6.36
CA ARG A 187 10.13 -14.07 -5.25
C ARG A 187 11.42 -14.88 -5.33
N GLU A 188 11.33 -16.17 -5.61
CA GLU A 188 12.49 -17.06 -5.75
C GLU A 188 13.39 -16.64 -6.93
N ARG A 189 12.80 -16.35 -8.08
CA ARG A 189 13.53 -15.98 -9.31
C ARG A 189 14.09 -14.56 -9.30
N SER A 190 13.36 -13.59 -8.73
CA SER A 190 13.66 -12.17 -8.92
C SER A 190 13.89 -11.39 -7.62
N GLY A 191 13.73 -12.05 -6.48
CA GLY A 191 13.87 -11.46 -5.15
C GLY A 191 12.60 -10.78 -4.62
N TRP A 192 12.59 -10.58 -3.31
CA TRP A 192 11.45 -10.07 -2.55
C TRP A 192 10.87 -8.77 -3.07
N GLN A 193 11.71 -7.74 -3.22
CA GLN A 193 11.22 -6.40 -3.57
C GLN A 193 10.55 -6.35 -4.96
N LYS A 194 11.12 -7.08 -5.93
CA LYS A 194 10.55 -7.16 -7.27
C LYS A 194 9.22 -7.93 -7.26
N ALA A 195 9.11 -9.00 -6.47
CA ALA A 195 7.87 -9.75 -6.30
C ALA A 195 6.76 -8.88 -5.70
N VAL A 196 7.05 -8.11 -4.65
CA VAL A 196 6.10 -7.20 -4.02
C VAL A 196 5.57 -6.15 -5.00
N VAL A 197 6.47 -5.47 -5.71
CA VAL A 197 6.07 -4.43 -6.67
C VAL A 197 5.29 -5.01 -7.85
N ALA A 198 5.67 -6.19 -8.33
CA ALA A 198 4.97 -6.87 -9.40
C ALA A 198 3.56 -7.32 -8.97
N LEU A 199 3.40 -7.82 -7.72
CA LEU A 199 2.09 -8.15 -7.16
C LEU A 199 1.24 -6.89 -6.97
N ALA A 200 1.80 -5.78 -6.47
CA ALA A 200 1.09 -4.52 -6.36
C ALA A 200 0.55 -4.02 -7.73
N ASN A 201 1.36 -4.12 -8.79
CA ASN A 201 0.93 -3.78 -10.15
C ASN A 201 -0.14 -4.76 -10.68
N LYS A 202 0.03 -6.08 -10.40
CA LYS A 202 -0.97 -7.09 -10.77
C LYS A 202 -2.30 -6.81 -10.07
N ASN A 203 -2.27 -6.51 -8.76
CA ASN A 203 -3.45 -6.16 -7.99
C ASN A 203 -4.15 -4.90 -8.53
N ALA A 204 -3.40 -3.85 -8.88
CA ALA A 204 -3.98 -2.67 -9.52
C ALA A 204 -4.72 -3.03 -10.81
N ARG A 205 -4.15 -3.89 -11.65
CA ARG A 205 -4.79 -4.32 -12.92
C ARG A 205 -6.02 -5.18 -12.69
N ILE A 206 -5.99 -6.08 -11.71
CA ILE A 206 -7.14 -6.92 -11.34
C ILE A 206 -8.24 -6.03 -10.75
N LEU A 207 -7.88 -5.10 -9.86
CA LEU A 207 -8.79 -4.15 -9.25
C LEU A 207 -9.55 -3.35 -10.31
N TRP A 208 -8.84 -2.81 -11.31
CA TRP A 208 -9.47 -2.14 -12.45
C TRP A 208 -10.47 -3.05 -13.15
N ALA A 209 -10.10 -4.32 -13.44
CA ALA A 209 -10.97 -5.25 -14.16
C ALA A 209 -12.23 -5.60 -13.35
N VAL A 210 -12.08 -5.88 -12.05
CA VAL A 210 -13.20 -6.20 -11.15
C VAL A 210 -14.15 -5.01 -11.00
N MET A 211 -13.60 -3.81 -10.84
CA MET A 211 -14.40 -2.60 -10.65
C MET A 211 -15.09 -2.10 -11.93
N THR A 212 -14.56 -2.42 -13.11
CA THR A 212 -15.19 -2.02 -14.40
C THR A 212 -16.17 -3.02 -14.93
N ARG A 213 -15.98 -4.31 -14.63
CA ARG A 213 -16.86 -5.39 -15.10
C ARG A 213 -17.96 -5.74 -14.12
N GLU A 214 -17.87 -5.23 -12.89
CA GLU A 214 -18.80 -5.53 -11.78
C GLU A 214 -18.89 -7.05 -11.49
N GLU A 215 -17.80 -7.78 -11.80
CA GLU A 215 -17.67 -9.22 -11.58
C GLU A 215 -17.00 -9.50 -10.24
N ALA A 216 -17.39 -10.60 -9.59
CA ALA A 216 -16.71 -11.05 -8.37
C ALA A 216 -15.25 -11.46 -8.65
N PHE A 217 -14.36 -11.18 -7.72
CA PHE A 217 -12.96 -11.59 -7.82
C PHE A 217 -12.83 -13.12 -7.74
N ASP A 218 -12.20 -13.72 -8.75
CA ASP A 218 -11.79 -15.11 -8.75
C ASP A 218 -10.26 -15.23 -8.71
N ALA A 219 -9.72 -15.77 -7.60
CA ALA A 219 -8.29 -15.97 -7.39
C ALA A 219 -7.66 -16.99 -8.36
N ASN A 220 -8.47 -17.85 -8.97
CA ASN A 220 -8.07 -18.89 -9.91
C ASN A 220 -8.38 -18.52 -11.37
N HIS A 221 -8.84 -17.31 -11.63
CA HIS A 221 -9.15 -16.84 -12.99
C HIS A 221 -7.95 -16.94 -13.93
N LEU A 222 -8.10 -17.77 -14.97
CA LEU A 222 -7.14 -17.91 -16.05
C LEU A 222 -7.41 -16.82 -17.10
N SER A 223 -6.54 -15.83 -17.19
CA SER A 223 -6.56 -14.88 -18.29
C SER A 223 -6.14 -15.59 -19.58
N VAL A 224 -7.12 -15.93 -20.43
CA VAL A 224 -6.86 -16.39 -21.79
C VAL A 224 -6.33 -15.20 -22.58
N LYS A 225 -5.04 -15.22 -22.94
CA LYS A 225 -4.52 -14.25 -23.90
C LYS A 225 -5.25 -14.48 -25.23
N PRO A 226 -5.81 -13.43 -25.89
CA PRO A 226 -6.28 -13.57 -27.24
C PRO A 226 -5.16 -14.16 -28.09
N VAL A 227 -5.43 -15.26 -28.77
CA VAL A 227 -4.48 -15.81 -29.76
C VAL A 227 -4.28 -14.70 -30.79
N ALA A 228 -3.05 -14.19 -30.89
CA ALA A 228 -2.73 -13.22 -31.94
C ALA A 228 -3.14 -13.84 -33.25
N ALA A 229 -4.03 -13.18 -34.00
CA ALA A 229 -4.42 -13.63 -35.34
C ALA A 229 -3.12 -13.85 -36.13
N ARG A 230 -2.85 -15.10 -36.50
CA ARG A 230 -1.72 -15.45 -37.34
C ARG A 230 -1.77 -14.56 -38.55
N GLY A 231 -0.72 -13.77 -38.77
CA GLY A 231 -0.62 -12.84 -39.88
C GLY A 231 -0.97 -13.54 -41.17
N ARG A 232 -1.78 -12.89 -42.00
CA ARG A 232 -2.08 -13.31 -43.36
C ARG A 232 -0.75 -13.54 -44.05
N THR A 233 -0.52 -14.76 -44.48
CA THR A 233 0.55 -15.13 -45.40
C THR A 233 0.39 -14.25 -46.65
N ASN A 234 1.40 -13.44 -46.90
CA ASN A 234 1.51 -12.65 -48.12
C ASN A 234 1.69 -13.61 -49.27
N THR A 235 0.61 -13.91 -50.01
CA THR A 235 0.67 -14.66 -51.25
C THR A 235 1.33 -13.71 -52.25
N GLN A 236 2.60 -13.94 -52.52
CA GLN A 236 3.29 -13.31 -53.64
C GLN A 236 2.60 -13.74 -54.93
N LEU A 237 2.05 -12.80 -55.68
CA LEU A 237 1.63 -12.99 -57.07
C LEU A 237 2.90 -13.21 -57.92
N PRO A 238 2.94 -14.23 -58.80
CA PRO A 238 4.04 -14.39 -59.71
C PRO A 238 4.01 -13.29 -60.76
N CYS A 239 5.15 -12.59 -60.94
CA CYS A 239 5.40 -11.77 -62.08
C CYS A 239 5.41 -12.68 -63.34
N THR A 240 4.49 -12.47 -64.25
CA THR A 240 4.59 -12.93 -65.62
C THR A 240 5.25 -11.86 -66.48
N THR A 241 6.31 -12.27 -67.17
CA THR A 241 7.05 -11.59 -68.22
C THR A 241 6.17 -11.02 -69.35
#